data_1c25a75928e97b24d518295c75f6f5fd
#
_entry.id   1c25a75928e97b24d518295c75f6f5fd
#
_cell.length_a   1.000
_cell.length_b   1.000
_cell.length_c   1.000
_cell.angle_alpha   90.00
_cell.angle_beta   90.00
_cell.angle_gamma   90.00
#
_symmetry.space_group_name_H-M   'P 1'
#
loop_
_entity.id
_entity.type
_entity.pdbx_description
1 polymer ?
#
loop_
_entity_poly.entity_id
_entity_poly.type
_entity_poly.pdbx_seq_one_letter_code
_entity_poly.pdbx_strand_id
1 'polypeptide(L)'
;MPKIPTFTAKGSIEQLAGTTSNIQMSLNNTLANALSPITDMVVNNKIKQNDTQNRTEALRLGNEFTRKVNTLEDTIANDNTGLGVNKQSANAYYKEQTNNFISEFKSQASNNATATLFTNNALSAVNRGIFRIDTIVDKNVFKDLGNQVEQAEKSLITQALFNNKDANVVDEFGMLGNVNDFDYASLQTNLTKLYTDAYSGKIPAANLNAIINDIPSVVQGFQANKDIYDNPSFAYTELEKGENSSVYPDLKVEQRTKLINKVKTMMAQPLRKEFANVVFSLQDKGTEQPFDFDFAKKILPIQEYNELKTTYDLA
;
A
#
# COMPACT_ATOMS: atom_id res chain seq x y z
N MET A 1 12.26 1.01 -13.22
CA MET A 1 11.56 2.19 -12.69
C MET A 1 11.69 2.11 -11.18
N PRO A 2 12.36 3.05 -10.54
CA PRO A 2 12.31 3.16 -9.09
C PRO A 2 10.85 3.44 -8.72
N LYS A 3 10.30 2.58 -7.86
CA LYS A 3 8.97 2.85 -7.30
C LYS A 3 9.18 3.94 -6.26
N ILE A 4 8.42 5.03 -6.36
CA ILE A 4 8.23 5.93 -5.20
C ILE A 4 7.93 5.01 -4.02
N PRO A 5 8.51 5.24 -2.84
CA PRO A 5 8.00 4.59 -1.65
C PRO A 5 6.54 5.00 -1.53
N THR A 6 5.67 4.12 -2.01
CA THR A 6 4.24 4.28 -1.76
C THR A 6 4.12 4.24 -0.25
N PHE A 7 3.82 5.38 0.35
CA PHE A 7 3.31 5.46 1.70
C PHE A 7 1.96 4.78 1.66
N THR A 8 2.02 3.49 1.48
CA THR A 8 0.83 2.71 1.69
C THR A 8 0.52 2.88 3.17
N ALA A 9 -0.66 3.30 3.47
CA ALA A 9 -1.31 3.11 4.75
C ALA A 9 -1.38 1.60 5.10
N LYS A 10 -0.30 0.86 4.79
CA LYS A 10 -0.17 -0.59 4.98
C LYS A 10 -0.42 -0.97 6.42
N GLY A 11 0.02 -0.17 7.39
CA GLY A 11 -0.24 -0.45 8.79
C GLY A 11 -1.72 -0.39 9.15
N SER A 12 -2.47 0.57 8.58
CA SER A 12 -3.92 0.70 8.83
C SER A 12 -4.72 -0.34 8.05
N ILE A 13 -4.28 -0.69 6.84
CA ILE A 13 -4.93 -1.70 6.00
C ILE A 13 -4.64 -3.11 6.54
N GLU A 14 -3.44 -3.37 7.05
CA GLU A 14 -3.10 -4.65 7.68
C GLU A 14 -3.82 -4.84 9.02
N GLN A 15 -4.06 -3.78 9.81
CA GLN A 15 -4.91 -3.87 11.01
C GLN A 15 -6.37 -4.16 10.66
N LEU A 16 -6.89 -3.58 9.58
CA LEU A 16 -8.23 -3.89 9.07
C LEU A 16 -8.30 -5.29 8.46
N ALA A 17 -7.26 -5.76 7.79
CA ALA A 17 -7.18 -7.12 7.26
C ALA A 17 -7.04 -8.16 8.38
N GLY A 18 -6.32 -7.85 9.46
CA GLY A 18 -6.24 -8.70 10.66
C GLY A 18 -7.60 -8.85 11.37
N THR A 19 -8.38 -7.77 11.44
CA THR A 19 -9.75 -7.82 11.99
C THR A 19 -10.71 -8.62 11.09
N THR A 20 -10.56 -8.55 9.76
CA THR A 20 -11.39 -9.38 8.86
C THR A 20 -11.08 -10.86 8.95
N SER A 21 -9.82 -11.25 9.13
CA SER A 21 -9.43 -12.66 9.36
C SER A 21 -9.98 -13.19 10.68
N ASN A 22 -9.93 -12.39 11.74
CA ASN A 22 -10.50 -12.73 13.04
C ASN A 22 -12.03 -12.79 13.01
N ILE A 23 -12.69 -11.95 12.21
CA ILE A 23 -14.14 -11.99 12.00
C ILE A 23 -14.52 -13.26 11.22
N GLN A 24 -13.74 -13.68 10.24
CA GLN A 24 -14.00 -14.91 9.47
C GLN A 24 -13.80 -16.19 10.31
N MET A 25 -12.77 -16.24 11.18
CA MET A 25 -12.60 -17.33 12.16
C MET A 25 -13.68 -17.31 13.25
N SER A 26 -14.05 -16.15 13.76
CA SER A 26 -15.15 -15.97 14.71
C SER A 26 -16.50 -16.43 14.14
N LEU A 27 -16.67 -16.35 12.81
CA LEU A 27 -17.91 -16.75 12.15
C LEU A 27 -18.07 -18.25 12.03
N ASN A 28 -17.00 -18.95 11.67
CA ASN A 28 -17.01 -20.42 11.63
C ASN A 28 -17.26 -20.97 13.04
N ASN A 29 -16.67 -20.36 14.05
CA ASN A 29 -16.89 -20.73 15.46
C ASN A 29 -18.27 -20.28 15.96
N THR A 30 -18.83 -19.18 15.46
CA THR A 30 -20.13 -18.66 15.92
C THR A 30 -21.29 -19.31 15.18
N LEU A 31 -21.11 -19.79 13.93
CA LEU A 31 -22.09 -20.70 13.29
C LEU A 31 -22.11 -22.05 14.01
N ALA A 32 -20.96 -22.59 14.37
CA ALA A 32 -20.85 -23.78 15.20
C ALA A 32 -21.49 -23.56 16.58
N ASN A 33 -21.25 -22.40 17.21
CA ASN A 33 -21.83 -22.05 18.53
C ASN A 33 -23.30 -21.61 18.45
N ALA A 34 -23.81 -21.09 17.33
CA ALA A 34 -25.24 -20.83 17.14
C ALA A 34 -26.05 -22.12 16.87
N LEU A 35 -25.35 -23.17 16.43
CA LEU A 35 -25.92 -24.51 16.28
C LEU A 35 -25.77 -25.33 17.57
N SER A 36 -24.90 -24.95 18.50
CA SER A 36 -24.71 -25.55 19.82
C SER A 36 -25.98 -25.51 20.71
N PRO A 37 -26.72 -24.39 20.81
CA PRO A 37 -27.99 -24.38 21.56
C PRO A 37 -29.03 -25.34 21.01
N ILE A 38 -28.93 -25.69 19.72
CA ILE A 38 -29.84 -26.67 19.08
C ILE A 38 -29.49 -28.09 19.59
N THR A 39 -28.21 -28.36 19.88
CA THR A 39 -27.79 -29.64 20.42
C THR A 39 -28.15 -29.78 21.91
N ASP A 40 -28.09 -28.69 22.68
CA ASP A 40 -28.37 -28.74 24.14
C ASP A 40 -29.89 -28.80 24.50
N MET A 41 -30.74 -28.23 23.67
CA MET A 41 -32.23 -28.27 23.89
C MET A 41 -32.84 -29.65 23.70
N VAL A 42 -32.11 -30.61 23.15
CA VAL A 42 -32.70 -31.90 22.72
C VAL A 42 -32.39 -33.07 23.61
N VAL A 43 -31.54 -32.91 24.55
CA VAL A 43 -31.13 -34.03 25.43
C VAL A 43 -32.28 -34.52 26.34
N ASN A 44 -33.39 -33.81 26.44
CA ASN A 44 -34.37 -34.07 27.49
C ASN A 44 -35.76 -34.54 27.07
N ASN A 45 -36.07 -34.89 25.82
CA ASN A 45 -37.40 -35.50 25.56
C ASN A 45 -37.46 -36.46 24.35
N LYS A 46 -38.24 -37.47 24.53
CA LYS A 46 -38.51 -38.75 23.83
C LYS A 46 -39.00 -38.70 22.36
N ILE A 47 -38.53 -37.81 21.51
CA ILE A 47 -38.92 -37.79 20.08
C ILE A 47 -37.63 -37.85 19.23
N LYS A 48 -36.86 -38.87 19.44
CA LYS A 48 -35.45 -38.88 18.98
C LYS A 48 -35.18 -39.05 17.47
N GLN A 49 -36.05 -39.62 16.71
CA GLN A 49 -35.80 -39.85 15.27
C GLN A 49 -36.22 -38.70 14.36
N ASN A 50 -37.42 -38.17 14.55
CA ASN A 50 -37.93 -37.05 13.75
C ASN A 50 -37.17 -35.76 14.02
N ASP A 51 -36.76 -35.53 15.26
CA ASP A 51 -35.96 -34.35 15.63
C ASP A 51 -34.55 -34.41 15.01
N THR A 52 -33.93 -35.60 14.95
CA THR A 52 -32.60 -35.76 14.33
C THR A 52 -32.67 -35.50 12.82
N GLN A 53 -33.73 -35.97 12.15
CA GLN A 53 -33.93 -35.74 10.72
C GLN A 53 -34.17 -34.24 10.41
N ASN A 54 -35.08 -33.60 11.17
CA ASN A 54 -35.38 -32.16 11.04
C ASN A 54 -34.11 -31.29 11.21
N ARG A 55 -33.27 -31.65 12.17
CA ARG A 55 -31.99 -30.94 12.41
C ARG A 55 -31.00 -31.15 11.30
N THR A 56 -30.80 -32.38 10.86
CA THR A 56 -29.87 -32.72 9.78
C THR A 56 -30.26 -31.97 8.51
N GLU A 57 -31.54 -31.92 8.21
CA GLU A 57 -32.06 -31.18 7.07
C GLU A 57 -31.91 -29.67 7.25
N ALA A 58 -32.24 -29.11 8.40
CA ALA A 58 -32.03 -27.69 8.70
C ALA A 58 -30.55 -27.29 8.62
N LEU A 59 -29.62 -28.17 9.03
CA LEU A 59 -28.18 -27.99 8.89
C LEU A 59 -27.78 -27.99 7.40
N ARG A 60 -28.27 -28.93 6.60
CA ARG A 60 -28.00 -28.96 5.16
C ARG A 60 -28.44 -27.66 4.48
N LEU A 61 -29.68 -27.24 4.73
CA LEU A 61 -30.21 -25.98 4.20
C LEU A 61 -29.40 -24.77 4.68
N GLY A 62 -28.97 -24.77 5.95
CA GLY A 62 -28.14 -23.75 6.52
C GLY A 62 -26.76 -23.66 5.87
N ASN A 63 -26.14 -24.78 5.53
CA ASN A 63 -24.87 -24.81 4.82
C ASN A 63 -25.00 -24.29 3.39
N GLU A 64 -26.04 -24.67 2.67
CA GLU A 64 -26.32 -24.18 1.32
C GLU A 64 -26.61 -22.68 1.32
N PHE A 65 -27.42 -22.22 2.28
CA PHE A 65 -27.66 -20.79 2.51
C PHE A 65 -26.36 -20.02 2.76
N THR A 66 -25.52 -20.55 3.64
CA THR A 66 -24.20 -19.91 3.95
C THR A 66 -23.33 -19.79 2.71
N ARG A 67 -23.30 -20.80 1.84
CA ARG A 67 -22.55 -20.71 0.58
C ARG A 67 -23.09 -19.59 -0.32
N LYS A 68 -24.40 -19.48 -0.48
CA LYS A 68 -25.01 -18.38 -1.27
C LYS A 68 -24.72 -17.01 -0.66
N VAL A 69 -24.79 -16.90 0.68
CA VAL A 69 -24.44 -15.65 1.38
C VAL A 69 -22.98 -15.27 1.17
N ASN A 70 -22.06 -16.21 1.29
CA ASN A 70 -20.64 -15.94 1.05
C ASN A 70 -20.40 -15.46 -0.39
N THR A 71 -21.03 -16.10 -1.38
CA THR A 71 -20.93 -15.64 -2.78
C THR A 71 -21.51 -14.23 -2.96
N LEU A 72 -22.58 -13.90 -2.26
CA LEU A 72 -23.16 -12.56 -2.28
C LEU A 72 -22.22 -11.52 -1.66
N GLU A 73 -21.57 -11.86 -0.54
CA GLU A 73 -20.58 -11.00 0.10
C GLU A 73 -19.37 -10.77 -0.80
N ASP A 74 -18.89 -11.82 -1.47
CA ASP A 74 -17.80 -11.71 -2.47
C ASP A 74 -18.21 -10.83 -3.67
N THR A 75 -19.48 -10.93 -4.10
CA THR A 75 -20.01 -10.07 -5.16
C THR A 75 -20.00 -8.61 -4.75
N ILE A 76 -20.45 -8.29 -3.54
CA ILE A 76 -20.42 -6.92 -3.01
C ILE A 76 -18.97 -6.46 -2.80
N ALA A 77 -18.08 -7.32 -2.30
CA ALA A 77 -16.69 -6.99 -2.05
C ALA A 77 -15.93 -6.62 -3.33
N ASN A 78 -16.28 -7.25 -4.45
CA ASN A 78 -15.62 -7.04 -5.74
C ASN A 78 -16.26 -5.93 -6.60
N ASP A 79 -17.39 -5.37 -6.17
CA ASP A 79 -18.02 -4.22 -6.85
C ASP A 79 -17.40 -2.90 -6.37
N ASN A 80 -16.32 -2.49 -7.03
CA ASN A 80 -15.57 -1.29 -6.65
C ASN A 80 -16.24 0.04 -7.03
N THR A 81 -17.36 0.01 -7.75
CA THR A 81 -18.00 1.21 -8.31
C THR A 81 -19.43 1.43 -7.83
N GLY A 82 -20.06 0.43 -7.26
CA GLY A 82 -21.47 0.48 -6.88
C GLY A 82 -21.71 0.06 -5.42
N LEU A 83 -22.11 -1.19 -5.24
CA LEU A 83 -22.48 -1.74 -3.93
C LEU A 83 -21.28 -1.76 -2.96
N GLY A 84 -20.10 -2.10 -3.45
CA GLY A 84 -18.90 -2.24 -2.62
C GLY A 84 -18.34 -0.94 -2.04
N VAL A 85 -18.85 0.22 -2.45
CA VAL A 85 -18.42 1.54 -1.96
C VAL A 85 -19.55 2.36 -1.31
N ASN A 86 -20.77 1.82 -1.24
CA ASN A 86 -21.92 2.50 -0.64
C ASN A 86 -22.65 1.60 0.36
N LYS A 87 -22.46 1.86 1.66
CA LYS A 87 -23.05 1.07 2.74
C LYS A 87 -24.56 0.93 2.65
N GLN A 88 -25.27 2.01 2.35
CA GLN A 88 -26.74 1.98 2.31
C GLN A 88 -27.22 1.06 1.18
N SER A 89 -26.66 1.20 -0.02
CA SER A 89 -26.98 0.37 -1.17
C SER A 89 -26.57 -1.09 -0.96
N ALA A 90 -25.35 -1.33 -0.42
CA ALA A 90 -24.86 -2.66 -0.11
C ALA A 90 -25.74 -3.39 0.90
N ASN A 91 -26.11 -2.72 1.99
CA ASN A 91 -26.95 -3.30 3.03
C ASN A 91 -28.39 -3.55 2.54
N ALA A 92 -28.94 -2.65 1.71
CA ALA A 92 -30.27 -2.84 1.12
C ALA A 92 -30.26 -4.06 0.19
N TYR A 93 -29.29 -4.14 -0.71
CA TYR A 93 -29.11 -5.26 -1.64
C TYR A 93 -28.86 -6.59 -0.90
N TYR A 94 -27.96 -6.58 0.10
CA TYR A 94 -27.67 -7.76 0.92
C TYR A 94 -28.93 -8.28 1.62
N LYS A 95 -29.72 -7.40 2.26
CA LYS A 95 -30.97 -7.77 2.93
C LYS A 95 -32.00 -8.33 1.97
N GLU A 96 -32.17 -7.70 0.81
CA GLU A 96 -33.08 -8.18 -0.23
C GLU A 96 -32.70 -9.59 -0.71
N GLN A 97 -31.46 -9.78 -1.11
CA GLN A 97 -30.99 -11.07 -1.62
C GLN A 97 -31.03 -12.17 -0.56
N THR A 98 -30.63 -11.87 0.68
CA THR A 98 -30.69 -12.85 1.76
C THR A 98 -32.12 -13.22 2.15
N ASN A 99 -33.08 -12.29 2.11
CA ASN A 99 -34.51 -12.59 2.31
C ASN A 99 -35.06 -13.51 1.18
N ASN A 100 -34.64 -13.29 -0.05
CA ASN A 100 -34.97 -14.16 -1.18
C ASN A 100 -34.43 -15.57 -0.96
N PHE A 101 -33.16 -15.70 -0.52
CA PHE A 101 -32.55 -16.99 -0.18
C PHE A 101 -33.28 -17.67 0.98
N ILE A 102 -33.63 -16.92 2.03
CA ILE A 102 -34.44 -17.50 3.15
C ILE A 102 -35.74 -18.05 2.63
N SER A 103 -36.47 -17.31 1.79
CA SER A 103 -37.77 -17.74 1.22
C SER A 103 -37.60 -18.99 0.35
N GLU A 104 -36.55 -19.03 -0.50
CA GLU A 104 -36.22 -20.18 -1.33
C GLU A 104 -35.94 -21.44 -0.49
N PHE A 105 -35.06 -21.36 0.49
CA PHE A 105 -34.68 -22.52 1.30
C PHE A 105 -35.76 -22.93 2.28
N LYS A 106 -36.56 -21.98 2.77
CA LYS A 106 -37.76 -22.28 3.56
C LYS A 106 -38.77 -23.13 2.80
N SER A 107 -38.94 -22.88 1.49
CA SER A 107 -39.85 -23.68 0.63
C SER A 107 -39.33 -25.09 0.35
N GLN A 108 -38.02 -25.34 0.52
CA GLN A 108 -37.39 -26.65 0.35
C GLN A 108 -37.44 -27.51 1.64
N ALA A 109 -37.83 -26.94 2.76
CA ALA A 109 -37.91 -27.66 4.01
C ALA A 109 -39.07 -28.70 3.98
N SER A 110 -38.80 -29.93 4.42
CA SER A 110 -39.79 -31.03 4.42
C SER A 110 -40.99 -30.80 5.32
N ASN A 111 -40.85 -29.93 6.31
CA ASN A 111 -41.93 -29.61 7.26
C ASN A 111 -41.70 -28.27 7.97
N ASN A 112 -42.73 -27.79 8.66
CA ASN A 112 -42.70 -26.50 9.38
C ASN A 112 -41.66 -26.42 10.49
N ALA A 113 -41.31 -27.51 11.17
CA ALA A 113 -40.32 -27.51 12.23
C ALA A 113 -38.92 -27.24 11.63
N THR A 114 -38.58 -27.95 10.57
CA THR A 114 -37.35 -27.73 9.80
C THR A 114 -37.30 -26.31 9.25
N ALA A 115 -38.39 -25.82 8.66
CA ALA A 115 -38.47 -24.44 8.11
C ALA A 115 -38.22 -23.38 9.20
N THR A 116 -38.77 -23.57 10.38
CA THR A 116 -38.62 -22.65 11.52
C THR A 116 -37.20 -22.66 12.06
N LEU A 117 -36.59 -23.84 12.25
CA LEU A 117 -35.20 -23.99 12.70
C LEU A 117 -34.23 -23.32 11.72
N PHE A 118 -34.39 -23.61 10.42
CA PHE A 118 -33.58 -23.00 9.36
C PHE A 118 -33.76 -21.47 9.38
N THR A 119 -34.98 -20.97 9.38
CA THR A 119 -35.26 -19.51 9.29
C THR A 119 -34.63 -18.74 10.46
N ASN A 120 -34.75 -19.24 11.70
CA ASN A 120 -34.17 -18.60 12.88
C ASN A 120 -32.63 -18.50 12.78
N ASN A 121 -32.00 -19.57 12.31
CA ASN A 121 -30.57 -19.59 12.12
C ASN A 121 -30.12 -18.68 10.98
N ALA A 122 -30.85 -18.68 9.88
CA ALA A 122 -30.56 -17.82 8.72
C ALA A 122 -30.70 -16.33 9.07
N LEU A 123 -31.76 -15.92 9.78
CA LEU A 123 -31.92 -14.53 10.23
C LEU A 123 -30.77 -14.07 11.15
N SER A 124 -30.32 -14.94 12.05
CA SER A 124 -29.18 -14.65 12.90
C SER A 124 -27.90 -14.49 12.11
N ALA A 125 -27.71 -15.27 11.04
CA ALA A 125 -26.58 -15.15 10.13
C ALA A 125 -26.66 -13.86 9.30
N VAL A 126 -27.83 -13.50 8.78
CA VAL A 126 -28.06 -12.24 8.04
C VAL A 126 -27.72 -11.02 8.88
N ASN A 127 -28.21 -10.96 10.12
CA ASN A 127 -27.92 -9.82 11.00
C ASN A 127 -26.41 -9.62 11.24
N ARG A 128 -25.67 -10.73 11.37
CA ARG A 128 -24.20 -10.65 11.48
C ARG A 128 -23.53 -10.29 10.17
N GLY A 129 -24.09 -10.74 9.04
CA GLY A 129 -23.60 -10.42 7.71
C GLY A 129 -23.65 -8.91 7.41
N ILE A 130 -24.66 -8.20 7.91
CA ILE A 130 -24.75 -6.73 7.76
C ILE A 130 -23.49 -6.03 8.29
N PHE A 131 -23.02 -6.41 9.49
CA PHE A 131 -21.80 -5.83 10.04
C PHE A 131 -20.54 -6.15 9.18
N ARG A 132 -20.55 -7.32 8.53
CA ARG A 132 -19.46 -7.68 7.60
C ARG A 132 -19.53 -6.86 6.33
N ILE A 133 -20.72 -6.65 5.79
CA ILE A 133 -20.92 -5.79 4.61
C ILE A 133 -20.44 -4.36 4.92
N ASP A 134 -20.76 -3.81 6.08
CA ASP A 134 -20.23 -2.51 6.49
C ASP A 134 -18.70 -2.48 6.50
N THR A 135 -18.08 -3.53 7.03
CA THR A 135 -16.61 -3.66 7.07
C THR A 135 -16.01 -3.79 5.68
N ILE A 136 -16.65 -4.55 4.78
CA ILE A 136 -16.22 -4.72 3.38
C ILE A 136 -16.25 -3.38 2.66
N VAL A 137 -17.36 -2.66 2.79
CA VAL A 137 -17.54 -1.35 2.15
C VAL A 137 -16.52 -0.34 2.69
N ASP A 138 -16.33 -0.29 4.02
CA ASP A 138 -15.31 0.61 4.62
C ASP A 138 -13.92 0.33 4.07
N LYS A 139 -13.57 -0.95 3.95
CA LYS A 139 -12.27 -1.35 3.38
C LYS A 139 -12.13 -0.91 1.92
N ASN A 140 -13.18 -1.09 1.10
CA ASN A 140 -13.14 -0.69 -0.30
C ASN A 140 -13.07 0.83 -0.47
N VAL A 141 -13.89 1.58 0.29
CA VAL A 141 -13.84 3.06 0.32
C VAL A 141 -12.47 3.55 0.75
N PHE A 142 -11.87 2.89 1.76
CA PHE A 142 -10.55 3.27 2.24
C PHE A 142 -9.46 2.97 1.21
N LYS A 143 -9.57 1.84 0.50
CA LYS A 143 -8.66 1.49 -0.59
C LYS A 143 -8.77 2.48 -1.76
N ASP A 144 -9.99 2.84 -2.14
CA ASP A 144 -10.23 3.83 -3.20
C ASP A 144 -9.69 5.21 -2.82
N LEU A 145 -9.94 5.64 -1.57
CA LEU A 145 -9.35 6.86 -1.04
C LEU A 145 -7.81 6.84 -1.11
N GLY A 146 -7.19 5.72 -0.74
CA GLY A 146 -5.74 5.53 -0.84
C GLY A 146 -5.25 5.70 -2.29
N ASN A 147 -5.94 5.11 -3.26
CA ASN A 147 -5.61 5.26 -4.68
C ASN A 147 -5.76 6.71 -5.17
N GLN A 148 -6.81 7.42 -4.74
CA GLN A 148 -7.02 8.83 -5.08
C GLN A 148 -5.92 9.72 -4.48
N VAL A 149 -5.54 9.46 -3.23
CA VAL A 149 -4.44 10.19 -2.57
C VAL A 149 -3.12 9.94 -3.28
N GLU A 150 -2.82 8.70 -3.65
CA GLU A 150 -1.60 8.37 -4.41
C GLU A 150 -1.56 9.08 -5.77
N GLN A 151 -2.69 9.14 -6.47
CA GLN A 151 -2.77 9.87 -7.75
C GLN A 151 -2.62 11.37 -7.56
N ALA A 152 -3.25 11.95 -6.52
CA ALA A 152 -3.12 13.36 -6.20
C ALA A 152 -1.70 13.72 -5.76
N GLU A 153 -1.03 12.85 -4.98
CA GLU A 153 0.37 12.99 -4.61
C GLU A 153 1.26 13.03 -5.85
N LYS A 154 1.12 12.05 -6.75
CA LYS A 154 1.86 12.02 -8.03
C LYS A 154 1.61 13.29 -8.86
N SER A 155 0.37 13.76 -8.89
CA SER A 155 0.01 15.01 -9.59
C SER A 155 0.68 16.23 -8.96
N LEU A 156 0.70 16.35 -7.63
CA LEU A 156 1.36 17.47 -6.94
C LEU A 156 2.87 17.46 -7.18
N ILE A 157 3.50 16.31 -7.13
CA ILE A 157 4.92 16.13 -7.42
C ILE A 157 5.21 16.52 -8.87
N THR A 158 4.40 16.01 -9.80
CA THR A 158 4.51 16.36 -11.23
C THR A 158 4.34 17.85 -11.45
N GLN A 159 3.33 18.48 -10.85
CA GLN A 159 3.12 19.93 -10.96
C GLN A 159 4.30 20.71 -10.39
N ALA A 160 4.85 20.28 -9.25
CA ALA A 160 6.02 20.92 -8.66
C ALA A 160 7.25 20.82 -9.58
N LEU A 161 7.41 19.71 -10.31
CA LEU A 161 8.47 19.51 -11.29
C LEU A 161 8.26 20.33 -12.57
N PHE A 162 6.99 20.54 -13.01
CA PHE A 162 6.68 21.13 -14.31
C PHE A 162 6.24 22.60 -14.28
N ASN A 163 6.12 23.20 -13.12
CA ASN A 163 5.68 24.61 -13.03
C ASN A 163 6.68 25.60 -13.66
N ASN A 164 7.84 25.15 -14.15
CA ASN A 164 8.80 25.94 -14.87
C ASN A 164 8.89 25.53 -16.34
N LYS A 165 8.64 26.49 -17.25
CA LYS A 165 8.43 26.28 -18.69
C LYS A 165 9.66 25.89 -19.53
N ASP A 166 10.85 25.81 -18.94
CA ASP A 166 12.08 25.47 -19.66
C ASP A 166 12.49 24.02 -19.36
N ALA A 167 11.70 23.09 -19.87
CA ALA A 167 11.82 21.68 -19.59
C ALA A 167 12.88 20.99 -20.46
N ASN A 168 13.88 20.37 -19.82
CA ASN A 168 14.76 19.40 -20.50
C ASN A 168 15.32 18.30 -19.57
N VAL A 169 14.74 18.09 -18.41
CA VAL A 169 15.17 17.01 -17.49
C VAL A 169 14.09 15.95 -17.42
N VAL A 170 14.48 14.70 -17.65
CA VAL A 170 13.59 13.54 -17.49
C VAL A 170 13.71 13.05 -16.06
N ASP A 171 12.61 13.08 -15.31
CA ASP A 171 12.56 12.54 -13.95
C ASP A 171 12.54 10.99 -13.94
N GLU A 172 12.53 10.41 -12.76
CA GLU A 172 12.45 8.95 -12.59
C GLU A 172 11.12 8.32 -13.07
N PHE A 173 10.14 9.16 -13.43
CA PHE A 173 8.87 8.77 -14.05
C PHE A 173 8.89 8.92 -15.57
N GLY A 174 10.03 9.34 -16.16
CA GLY A 174 10.14 9.57 -17.59
C GLY A 174 9.58 10.91 -18.04
N MET A 175 9.39 11.87 -17.13
CA MET A 175 8.82 13.18 -17.40
C MET A 175 9.89 14.26 -17.48
N LEU A 176 9.73 15.20 -18.41
CA LEU A 176 10.64 16.34 -18.62
C LEU A 176 10.28 17.50 -17.72
N GLY A 177 11.20 18.06 -16.93
CA GLY A 177 10.98 19.22 -16.07
C GLY A 177 12.23 20.08 -15.89
N ASN A 178 12.07 21.37 -15.60
CA ASN A 178 13.19 22.23 -15.20
C ASN A 178 13.32 22.25 -13.68
N VAL A 179 14.48 21.92 -13.20
CA VAL A 179 14.77 21.53 -11.83
C VAL A 179 15.29 22.71 -10.99
N ASN A 180 15.56 23.86 -11.60
CA ASN A 180 16.25 24.97 -10.91
C ASN A 180 15.38 25.76 -9.93
N ASP A 181 14.01 25.68 -10.04
CA ASP A 181 13.09 26.43 -9.20
C ASP A 181 12.06 25.54 -8.49
N PHE A 182 12.46 24.35 -8.09
CA PHE A 182 11.58 23.43 -7.37
C PHE A 182 11.28 23.96 -5.96
N ASP A 183 10.02 24.33 -5.72
CA ASP A 183 9.60 24.82 -4.42
C ASP A 183 9.23 23.67 -3.47
N TYR A 184 10.23 23.16 -2.77
CA TYR A 184 10.08 22.10 -1.78
C TYR A 184 9.15 22.46 -0.64
N ALA A 185 9.14 23.74 -0.21
CA ALA A 185 8.29 24.20 0.89
C ALA A 185 6.81 24.16 0.49
N SER A 186 6.51 24.62 -0.72
CA SER A 186 5.16 24.52 -1.27
C SER A 186 4.72 23.08 -1.48
N LEU A 187 5.60 22.19 -1.96
CA LEU A 187 5.28 20.78 -2.10
C LEU A 187 4.97 20.13 -0.75
N GLN A 188 5.80 20.36 0.26
CA GLN A 188 5.57 19.87 1.62
C GLN A 188 4.23 20.35 2.19
N THR A 189 3.92 21.64 2.00
CA THR A 189 2.65 22.24 2.43
C THR A 189 1.46 21.60 1.72
N ASN A 190 1.54 21.39 0.41
CA ASN A 190 0.47 20.82 -0.39
C ASN A 190 0.25 19.34 -0.07
N LEU A 191 1.32 18.56 0.15
CA LEU A 191 1.22 17.17 0.60
C LEU A 191 0.61 17.08 1.99
N THR A 192 1.02 17.94 2.94
CA THR A 192 0.43 17.99 4.28
C THR A 192 -1.08 18.26 4.20
N LYS A 193 -1.48 19.21 3.38
CA LYS A 193 -2.89 19.53 3.16
C LYS A 193 -3.63 18.34 2.52
N LEU A 194 -3.09 17.75 1.48
CA LEU A 194 -3.68 16.58 0.82
C LEU A 194 -3.97 15.45 1.81
N TYR A 195 -2.99 15.06 2.60
CA TYR A 195 -3.16 13.97 3.57
C TYR A 195 -4.11 14.35 4.71
N THR A 196 -4.05 15.60 5.18
CA THR A 196 -4.98 16.08 6.21
C THR A 196 -6.42 16.07 5.71
N ASP A 197 -6.68 16.61 4.52
CA ASP A 197 -8.03 16.67 3.94
C ASP A 197 -8.56 15.27 3.62
N ALA A 198 -7.70 14.38 3.14
CA ALA A 198 -8.08 13.02 2.78
C ALA A 198 -8.40 12.14 3.99
N TYR A 199 -7.59 12.20 5.05
CA TYR A 199 -7.61 11.22 6.13
C TYR A 199 -8.14 11.74 7.47
N SER A 200 -8.33 13.06 7.64
CA SER A 200 -8.88 13.61 8.88
C SER A 200 -10.24 13.00 9.22
N GLY A 201 -10.38 12.50 10.44
CA GLY A 201 -11.60 11.83 10.90
C GLY A 201 -11.86 10.44 10.30
N LYS A 202 -11.03 9.96 9.37
CA LYS A 202 -11.19 8.64 8.73
C LYS A 202 -10.20 7.61 9.25
N ILE A 203 -9.07 8.06 9.80
CA ILE A 203 -8.08 7.19 10.44
C ILE A 203 -7.76 7.73 11.85
N PRO A 204 -7.18 6.91 12.75
CA PRO A 204 -6.69 7.39 14.05
C PRO A 204 -5.71 8.56 13.88
N ALA A 205 -5.84 9.57 14.72
CA ALA A 205 -5.00 10.77 14.67
C ALA A 205 -3.50 10.45 14.74
N ALA A 206 -3.12 9.41 15.51
CA ALA A 206 -1.74 8.95 15.59
C ALA A 206 -1.19 8.49 14.23
N ASN A 207 -2.02 7.78 13.44
CA ASN A 207 -1.62 7.31 12.12
C ASN A 207 -1.52 8.48 11.11
N LEU A 208 -2.45 9.44 11.17
CA LEU A 208 -2.38 10.64 10.34
C LEU A 208 -1.12 11.45 10.66
N ASN A 209 -0.82 11.64 11.95
CA ASN A 209 0.40 12.34 12.38
C ASN A 209 1.67 11.61 11.90
N ALA A 210 1.70 10.27 11.93
CA ALA A 210 2.82 9.51 11.41
C ALA A 210 3.02 9.75 9.90
N ILE A 211 1.95 9.78 9.10
CA ILE A 211 2.01 10.10 7.67
C ILE A 211 2.54 11.52 7.46
N ILE A 212 2.00 12.50 8.19
CA ILE A 212 2.41 13.90 8.05
C ILE A 212 3.89 14.08 8.44
N ASN A 213 4.34 13.42 9.50
CA ASN A 213 5.74 13.47 9.94
C ASN A 213 6.70 12.81 8.93
N ASP A 214 6.22 11.95 8.05
CA ASP A 214 7.02 11.33 6.99
C ASP A 214 7.18 12.23 5.74
N ILE A 215 6.35 13.26 5.57
CA ILE A 215 6.39 14.14 4.39
C ILE A 215 7.77 14.80 4.19
N PRO A 216 8.48 15.32 5.20
CA PRO A 216 9.82 15.86 5.02
C PRO A 216 10.79 14.85 4.38
N SER A 217 10.76 13.60 4.82
CA SER A 217 11.58 12.53 4.25
C SER A 217 11.25 12.25 2.77
N VAL A 218 9.96 12.29 2.40
CA VAL A 218 9.53 12.13 1.00
C VAL A 218 10.06 13.27 0.15
N VAL A 219 9.84 14.50 0.57
CA VAL A 219 10.28 15.72 -0.15
C VAL A 219 11.80 15.75 -0.30
N GLN A 220 12.54 15.42 0.76
CA GLN A 220 14.02 15.32 0.70
C GLN A 220 14.49 14.18 -0.21
N GLY A 221 13.71 13.09 -0.32
CA GLY A 221 13.99 12.03 -1.28
C GLY A 221 13.94 12.52 -2.73
N PHE A 222 12.97 13.38 -3.07
CA PHE A 222 12.91 14.04 -4.39
C PHE A 222 14.06 15.00 -4.59
N GLN A 223 14.39 15.82 -3.57
CA GLN A 223 15.53 16.72 -3.63
C GLN A 223 16.83 15.96 -3.88
N ALA A 224 17.08 14.92 -3.11
CA ALA A 224 18.30 14.13 -3.27
C ALA A 224 18.37 13.45 -4.65
N ASN A 225 17.25 12.95 -5.18
CA ASN A 225 17.21 12.41 -6.54
C ASN A 225 17.59 13.46 -7.57
N LYS A 226 17.06 14.68 -7.46
CA LYS A 226 17.44 15.79 -8.32
C LYS A 226 18.94 16.08 -8.25
N ASP A 227 19.43 16.28 -7.03
CA ASP A 227 20.81 16.64 -6.79
C ASP A 227 21.79 15.57 -7.30
N ILE A 228 21.37 14.29 -7.32
CA ILE A 228 22.12 13.19 -7.94
C ILE A 228 22.34 13.43 -9.45
N TYR A 229 21.37 13.98 -10.16
CA TYR A 229 21.51 14.27 -11.59
C TYR A 229 22.30 15.56 -11.84
N ASP A 230 22.11 16.58 -11.02
CA ASP A 230 22.72 17.89 -11.20
C ASP A 230 24.17 17.91 -10.70
N ASN A 231 24.42 17.35 -9.54
CA ASN A 231 25.74 17.31 -8.91
C ASN A 231 25.92 16.03 -8.08
N PRO A 232 26.25 14.90 -8.73
CA PRO A 232 26.36 13.60 -8.06
C PRO A 232 27.34 13.56 -6.90
N SER A 233 28.46 14.32 -7.01
CA SER A 233 29.48 14.38 -5.96
C SER A 233 28.98 15.08 -4.70
N PHE A 234 28.26 16.19 -4.88
CA PHE A 234 27.60 16.89 -3.78
C PHE A 234 26.51 16.02 -3.12
N ALA A 235 25.62 15.46 -3.94
CA ALA A 235 24.54 14.61 -3.46
C ALA A 235 25.08 13.41 -2.68
N TYR A 236 26.12 12.74 -3.21
CA TYR A 236 26.77 11.62 -2.52
C TYR A 236 27.33 12.05 -1.16
N THR A 237 28.05 13.16 -1.10
CA THR A 237 28.66 13.68 0.12
C THR A 237 27.61 14.00 1.19
N GLU A 238 26.50 14.65 0.80
CA GLU A 238 25.39 14.95 1.72
C GLU A 238 24.65 13.68 2.18
N LEU A 239 24.46 12.72 1.29
CA LEU A 239 23.85 11.43 1.64
C LEU A 239 24.72 10.63 2.62
N GLU A 240 26.04 10.66 2.49
CA GLU A 240 26.98 9.97 3.42
C GLU A 240 26.97 10.57 4.84
N LYS A 241 26.66 11.86 5.02
CA LYS A 241 26.58 12.51 6.33
C LYS A 241 25.44 11.94 7.20
N GLY A 242 24.53 11.19 6.62
CA GLY A 242 23.41 10.62 7.36
C GLY A 242 22.49 11.72 7.93
N GLU A 243 22.04 11.54 9.16
CA GLU A 243 21.21 12.51 9.88
C GLU A 243 21.91 13.85 10.12
N ASN A 244 23.25 13.88 9.98
CA ASN A 244 24.04 15.11 10.09
C ASN A 244 24.11 15.91 8.77
N SER A 245 23.41 15.48 7.72
CA SER A 245 23.28 16.27 6.49
C SER A 245 22.53 17.56 6.78
N SER A 246 23.04 18.68 6.29
CA SER A 246 22.34 19.95 6.33
C SER A 246 21.24 20.07 5.29
N VAL A 247 21.22 19.17 4.30
CA VAL A 247 20.31 19.18 3.14
C VAL A 247 19.23 18.13 3.26
N TYR A 248 19.58 16.93 3.75
CA TYR A 248 18.67 15.78 3.85
C TYR A 248 18.59 15.20 5.28
N PRO A 249 18.36 16.02 6.34
CA PRO A 249 18.38 15.53 7.72
C PRO A 249 17.30 14.47 7.99
N ASP A 250 16.11 14.62 7.39
CA ASP A 250 14.94 13.77 7.65
C ASP A 250 14.89 12.52 6.74
N LEU A 251 15.85 12.35 5.83
CA LEU A 251 15.84 11.24 4.88
C LEU A 251 16.07 9.90 5.61
N LYS A 252 15.15 8.97 5.47
CA LYS A 252 15.24 7.65 6.12
C LYS A 252 16.45 6.85 5.65
N VAL A 253 17.03 6.05 6.55
CA VAL A 253 18.23 5.23 6.29
C VAL A 253 18.08 4.36 5.04
N GLU A 254 16.92 3.70 4.87
CA GLU A 254 16.68 2.86 3.68
C GLU A 254 16.64 3.64 2.37
N GLN A 255 16.01 4.80 2.36
CA GLN A 255 15.97 5.68 1.20
C GLN A 255 17.36 6.20 0.87
N ARG A 256 18.10 6.64 1.89
CA ARG A 256 19.48 7.12 1.79
C ARG A 256 20.38 6.06 1.17
N THR A 257 20.30 4.82 1.67
CA THR A 257 21.09 3.69 1.13
C THR A 257 20.76 3.44 -0.35
N LYS A 258 19.48 3.49 -0.74
CA LYS A 258 19.08 3.34 -2.15
C LYS A 258 19.63 4.45 -3.03
N LEU A 259 19.59 5.69 -2.54
CA LEU A 259 20.11 6.86 -3.28
C LEU A 259 21.64 6.81 -3.41
N ILE A 260 22.38 6.44 -2.38
CA ILE A 260 23.82 6.21 -2.43
C ILE A 260 24.14 5.14 -3.48
N ASN A 261 23.45 4.01 -3.49
CA ASN A 261 23.65 2.97 -4.50
C ASN A 261 23.30 3.44 -5.91
N LYS A 262 22.27 4.30 -6.05
CA LYS A 262 21.93 4.94 -7.33
C LYS A 262 23.09 5.80 -7.84
N VAL A 263 23.69 6.65 -7.00
CA VAL A 263 24.87 7.46 -7.39
C VAL A 263 26.01 6.54 -7.82
N LYS A 264 26.35 5.53 -7.03
CA LYS A 264 27.42 4.58 -7.36
C LYS A 264 27.20 3.92 -8.71
N THR A 265 26.01 3.41 -8.96
CA THR A 265 25.67 2.76 -10.23
C THR A 265 25.74 3.73 -11.41
N MET A 266 25.21 4.94 -11.23
CA MET A 266 25.14 5.96 -12.29
C MET A 266 26.51 6.50 -12.64
N MET A 267 27.37 6.73 -11.65
CA MET A 267 28.65 7.40 -11.84
C MET A 267 29.81 6.46 -12.16
N ALA A 268 29.67 5.15 -11.93
CA ALA A 268 30.77 4.20 -12.16
C ALA A 268 31.33 4.24 -13.60
N GLN A 269 30.44 4.21 -14.59
CA GLN A 269 30.84 4.25 -16.01
C GLN A 269 31.39 5.63 -16.46
N PRO A 270 30.71 6.75 -16.16
CA PRO A 270 31.26 8.07 -16.41
C PRO A 270 32.67 8.26 -15.83
N LEU A 271 32.90 7.89 -14.57
CA LEU A 271 34.18 8.03 -13.90
C LEU A 271 35.29 7.18 -14.59
N ARG A 272 34.99 5.95 -15.00
CA ARG A 272 35.91 5.12 -15.77
C ARG A 272 36.32 5.79 -17.08
N LYS A 273 35.35 6.34 -17.80
CA LYS A 273 35.56 7.01 -19.07
C LYS A 273 36.37 8.30 -18.90
N GLU A 274 36.03 9.09 -17.90
CA GLU A 274 36.77 10.33 -17.57
C GLU A 274 38.20 10.01 -17.21
N PHE A 275 38.42 9.00 -16.35
CA PHE A 275 39.75 8.55 -15.97
C PHE A 275 40.58 8.11 -17.18
N ALA A 276 40.02 7.30 -18.09
CA ALA A 276 40.71 6.87 -19.31
C ALA A 276 41.14 8.08 -20.16
N ASN A 277 40.30 9.12 -20.26
CA ASN A 277 40.64 10.35 -20.96
C ASN A 277 41.80 11.11 -20.30
N VAL A 278 41.81 11.16 -18.96
CA VAL A 278 42.88 11.80 -18.18
C VAL A 278 44.21 11.10 -18.41
N VAL A 279 44.25 9.76 -18.31
CA VAL A 279 45.46 8.95 -18.57
C VAL A 279 45.95 9.15 -20.01
N PHE A 280 45.04 9.11 -21.00
CA PHE A 280 45.38 9.33 -22.39
C PHE A 280 45.99 10.72 -22.63
N SER A 281 45.40 11.76 -22.01
CA SER A 281 45.93 13.13 -22.12
C SER A 281 47.33 13.29 -21.50
N LEU A 282 47.62 12.61 -20.40
CA LEU A 282 48.91 12.57 -19.80
C LEU A 282 49.97 11.91 -20.74
N GLN A 283 49.64 10.74 -21.28
CA GLN A 283 50.53 9.95 -22.13
C GLN A 283 50.78 10.60 -23.49
N ASP A 284 49.74 11.19 -24.11
CA ASP A 284 49.84 11.74 -25.48
C ASP A 284 50.32 13.19 -25.49
N LYS A 285 49.93 14.02 -24.54
CA LYS A 285 50.17 15.47 -24.54
C LYS A 285 50.98 15.99 -23.37
N GLY A 286 51.32 15.14 -22.40
CA GLY A 286 51.96 15.54 -21.16
C GLY A 286 51.17 16.58 -20.38
N THR A 287 49.85 16.63 -20.61
CA THR A 287 48.98 17.63 -19.99
C THR A 287 48.12 16.97 -18.92
N GLU A 288 48.33 17.36 -17.67
CA GLU A 288 47.55 16.93 -16.56
C GLU A 288 46.14 17.55 -16.65
N GLN A 289 45.08 16.70 -16.59
CA GLN A 289 43.71 17.14 -16.53
C GLN A 289 43.15 16.89 -15.10
N PRO A 290 42.34 17.80 -14.60
CA PRO A 290 41.72 17.60 -13.26
C PRO A 290 40.86 16.36 -13.24
N PHE A 291 41.06 15.52 -12.22
CA PHE A 291 40.21 14.35 -11.95
C PHE A 291 39.95 14.24 -10.46
N ASP A 292 38.67 14.02 -10.08
CA ASP A 292 38.27 13.89 -8.69
C ASP A 292 38.55 12.47 -8.17
N PHE A 293 39.76 12.22 -7.73
CA PHE A 293 40.20 10.94 -7.16
C PHE A 293 39.47 10.61 -5.88
N ASP A 294 39.07 11.62 -5.06
CA ASP A 294 38.38 11.38 -3.81
C ASP A 294 36.97 10.89 -4.07
N PHE A 295 36.28 11.47 -5.04
CA PHE A 295 34.96 11.00 -5.44
C PHE A 295 35.05 9.61 -6.12
N ALA A 296 36.01 9.41 -7.02
CA ALA A 296 36.20 8.12 -7.64
C ALA A 296 36.46 6.98 -6.64
N LYS A 297 37.26 7.25 -5.59
CA LYS A 297 37.52 6.30 -4.50
C LYS A 297 36.27 5.89 -3.73
N LYS A 298 35.30 6.79 -3.62
CA LYS A 298 34.01 6.54 -2.92
C LYS A 298 33.01 5.75 -3.79
N ILE A 299 33.10 5.92 -5.10
CA ILE A 299 32.13 5.35 -6.06
C ILE A 299 32.59 3.99 -6.59
N LEU A 300 33.87 3.87 -6.93
CA LEU A 300 34.43 2.66 -7.56
C LEU A 300 34.78 1.58 -6.51
N PRO A 301 34.71 0.29 -6.86
CA PRO A 301 35.27 -0.77 -6.04
C PRO A 301 36.75 -0.47 -5.73
N ILE A 302 37.17 -0.74 -4.49
CA ILE A 302 38.52 -0.38 -4.02
C ILE A 302 39.63 -0.97 -4.86
N GLN A 303 39.48 -2.20 -5.38
CA GLN A 303 40.46 -2.84 -6.26
C GLN A 303 40.59 -2.07 -7.58
N GLU A 304 39.46 -1.77 -8.20
CA GLU A 304 39.40 -1.01 -9.46
C GLU A 304 40.00 0.39 -9.29
N TYR A 305 39.62 1.10 -8.20
CA TYR A 305 40.21 2.40 -7.91
C TYR A 305 41.76 2.33 -7.81
N ASN A 306 42.28 1.33 -7.11
CA ASN A 306 43.72 1.16 -6.93
C ASN A 306 44.41 0.85 -8.26
N GLU A 307 43.81 0.04 -9.13
CA GLU A 307 44.34 -0.23 -10.49
C GLU A 307 44.40 1.04 -11.34
N LEU A 308 43.29 1.82 -11.31
CA LEU A 308 43.23 3.09 -12.03
C LEU A 308 44.25 4.09 -11.51
N LYS A 309 44.39 4.22 -10.19
CA LYS A 309 45.35 5.11 -9.56
C LYS A 309 46.82 4.74 -9.92
N THR A 310 47.15 3.43 -9.88
CA THR A 310 48.45 2.94 -10.29
C THR A 310 48.72 3.25 -11.76
N THR A 311 47.73 3.10 -12.63
CA THR A 311 47.83 3.42 -14.04
C THR A 311 48.11 4.91 -14.27
N TYR A 312 47.44 5.78 -13.51
CA TYR A 312 47.67 7.23 -13.54
C TYR A 312 49.10 7.60 -13.08
N ASP A 313 49.53 7.00 -11.96
CA ASP A 313 50.84 7.31 -11.38
C ASP A 313 52.02 6.80 -12.27
N LEU A 314 51.74 5.89 -13.20
CA LEU A 314 52.73 5.38 -14.19
C LEU A 314 52.67 6.10 -15.54
N ALA A 315 51.62 6.89 -15.81
CA ALA A 315 51.46 7.61 -17.08
C ALA A 315 52.18 8.95 -17.09
#